data_9f65249987b96d0a0868245fc8949669
#
_entry.id   9f65249987b96d0a0868245fc8949669
#
_cell.length_a   1.000
_cell.length_b   1.000
_cell.length_c   1.000
_cell.angle_alpha   90.00
_cell.angle_beta   90.00
_cell.angle_gamma   90.00
#
_symmetry.space_group_name_H-M   'P 1'
#
loop_
_entity.id
_entity.type
_entity.pdbx_description
1 polymer ?
#
loop_
_entity_poly.entity_id
_entity_poly.type
_entity_poly.pdbx_seq_one_letter_code
_entity_poly.pdbx_strand_id
1 'polypeptide(L)'
;ILRKTKLPPPASVQVYELTEWGYESEPILQALGRWAARSPKHDPNLPISTTSFLLSLRTMMDHDRALGMQAVIGLRLDGEDFTARLDDDGIQIERGTAQQYDLHFESSPRMLAAAIYGGQPLSVLENANVLKVIGDRALAEKFVTLFPLPDKAPLPE
;
A
#
# COMPACT_ATOMS: atom_id res chain seq x y z
N ILE A 1 -14.00 5.30 19.55
CA ILE A 1 -13.06 5.28 18.40
C ILE A 1 -11.82 4.45 18.74
N LEU A 2 -11.18 4.68 19.89
CA LEU A 2 -10.01 3.94 20.35
C LEU A 2 -10.31 3.24 21.67
N ARG A 3 -9.76 2.04 21.83
CA ARG A 3 -9.68 1.35 23.12
C ARG A 3 -8.21 1.09 23.47
N LYS A 4 -7.94 1.12 24.76
CA LYS A 4 -6.63 0.76 25.30
C LYS A 4 -6.62 -0.73 25.60
N THR A 5 -5.65 -1.46 25.06
CA THR A 5 -5.49 -2.89 25.30
C THR A 5 -4.05 -3.21 25.68
N LYS A 6 -3.84 -4.38 26.22
CA LYS A 6 -2.50 -4.85 26.58
C LYS A 6 -2.17 -6.05 25.70
N LEU A 7 -1.05 -5.97 24.99
CA LEU A 7 -0.57 -7.11 24.22
C LEU A 7 -0.24 -8.29 25.16
N PRO A 8 -0.46 -9.52 24.68
CA PRO A 8 -0.08 -10.71 25.43
C PRO A 8 1.46 -10.80 25.60
N PRO A 9 1.93 -11.58 26.59
CA PRO A 9 3.36 -11.87 26.70
C PRO A 9 3.93 -12.44 25.39
N PRO A 10 5.22 -12.16 25.08
CA PRO A 10 6.23 -11.50 25.90
C PRO A 10 6.21 -9.96 25.86
N ALA A 11 5.50 -9.36 24.91
CA ALA A 11 5.54 -7.91 24.71
C ALA A 11 4.94 -7.12 25.90
N SER A 12 3.84 -7.59 26.48
CA SER A 12 3.16 -7.01 27.67
C SER A 12 3.00 -5.48 27.69
N VAL A 13 3.04 -4.83 26.52
CA VAL A 13 2.92 -3.38 26.39
C VAL A 13 1.47 -2.96 26.19
N GLN A 14 1.14 -1.75 26.64
CA GLN A 14 -0.15 -1.13 26.36
C GLN A 14 -0.15 -0.53 24.95
N VAL A 15 -1.18 -0.82 24.19
CA VAL A 15 -1.40 -0.30 22.83
C VAL A 15 -2.80 0.30 22.73
N TYR A 16 -3.01 1.11 21.73
CA TYR A 16 -4.33 1.60 21.33
C TYR A 16 -4.78 0.85 20.09
N GLU A 17 -5.99 0.34 20.13
CA GLU A 17 -6.65 -0.29 18.99
C GLU A 17 -7.87 0.52 18.59
N LEU A 18 -8.22 0.52 17.30
CA LEU A 18 -9.48 1.03 16.84
C LEU A 18 -10.62 0.14 17.35
N THR A 19 -11.72 0.75 17.77
CA THR A 19 -13.00 0.05 17.97
C THR A 19 -13.66 -0.18 16.61
N GLU A 20 -14.70 -1.02 16.54
CA GLU A 20 -15.51 -1.18 15.32
C GLU A 20 -15.95 0.19 14.76
N TRP A 21 -16.48 1.05 15.63
CA TRP A 21 -16.80 2.43 15.25
C TRP A 21 -15.57 3.23 14.79
N GLY A 22 -14.38 2.95 15.34
CA GLY A 22 -13.12 3.54 14.86
C GLY A 22 -12.79 3.13 13.43
N TYR A 23 -13.02 1.87 13.07
CA TYR A 23 -12.82 1.37 11.70
C TYR A 23 -13.81 1.97 10.69
N GLU A 24 -15.02 2.35 11.08
CA GLU A 24 -15.97 3.06 10.22
C GLU A 24 -15.43 4.41 9.71
N SER A 25 -14.39 4.98 10.34
CA SER A 25 -13.72 6.19 9.85
C SER A 25 -12.81 5.95 8.64
N GLU A 26 -12.45 4.72 8.32
CA GLU A 26 -11.52 4.41 7.23
C GLU A 26 -11.98 4.94 5.86
N PRO A 27 -13.24 4.75 5.41
CA PRO A 27 -13.71 5.31 4.16
C PRO A 27 -13.61 6.85 4.08
N ILE A 28 -13.79 7.53 5.23
CA ILE A 28 -13.65 8.99 5.32
C ILE A 28 -12.19 9.40 5.11
N LEU A 29 -11.25 8.68 5.75
CA LEU A 29 -9.81 8.92 5.59
C LEU A 29 -9.35 8.62 4.16
N GLN A 30 -9.86 7.56 3.54
CA GLN A 30 -9.59 7.24 2.14
C GLN A 30 -10.12 8.33 1.20
N ALA A 31 -11.35 8.83 1.42
CA ALA A 31 -11.91 9.93 0.63
C ALA A 31 -11.07 11.21 0.77
N LEU A 32 -10.63 11.53 2.00
CA LEU A 32 -9.72 12.64 2.27
C LEU A 32 -8.36 12.45 1.57
N GLY A 33 -7.81 11.23 1.59
CA GLY A 33 -6.56 10.87 0.90
C GLY A 33 -6.66 11.09 -0.62
N ARG A 34 -7.75 10.60 -1.25
CA ARG A 34 -8.01 10.83 -2.68
C ARG A 34 -8.13 12.32 -3.00
N TRP A 35 -8.85 13.08 -2.18
CA TRP A 35 -8.97 14.53 -2.35
C TRP A 35 -7.60 15.22 -2.23
N ALA A 36 -6.81 14.88 -1.21
CA ALA A 36 -5.50 15.48 -0.98
C ALA A 36 -4.51 15.16 -2.12
N ALA A 37 -4.56 13.94 -2.69
CA ALA A 37 -3.72 13.54 -3.81
C ALA A 37 -3.96 14.38 -5.08
N ARG A 38 -5.10 15.06 -5.18
CA ARG A 38 -5.41 16.00 -6.27
C ARG A 38 -4.70 17.35 -6.14
N SER A 39 -4.04 17.61 -5.01
CA SER A 39 -3.32 18.89 -4.84
C SER A 39 -2.27 19.07 -5.95
N PRO A 40 -2.30 20.19 -6.70
CA PRO A 40 -1.29 20.47 -7.72
C PRO A 40 0.08 20.76 -7.11
N LYS A 41 0.13 21.09 -5.81
CA LYS A 41 1.37 21.37 -5.05
C LYS A 41 1.88 20.14 -4.27
N HIS A 42 1.30 18.97 -4.49
CA HIS A 42 1.80 17.76 -3.85
C HIS A 42 3.23 17.46 -4.31
N ASP A 43 4.15 17.36 -3.37
CA ASP A 43 5.54 16.98 -3.62
C ASP A 43 5.69 15.45 -3.49
N PRO A 44 5.94 14.72 -4.58
CA PRO A 44 6.11 13.27 -4.56
C PRO A 44 7.42 12.82 -3.89
N ASN A 45 8.33 13.76 -3.58
CA ASN A 45 9.61 13.45 -2.93
C ASN A 45 9.52 13.44 -1.40
N LEU A 46 8.39 13.85 -0.82
CA LEU A 46 8.19 13.77 0.62
C LEU A 46 8.28 12.32 1.11
N PRO A 47 8.84 12.09 2.29
CA PRO A 47 8.92 10.75 2.86
C PRO A 47 7.52 10.21 3.13
N ILE A 48 7.33 8.93 2.80
CA ILE A 48 6.10 8.20 3.10
C ILE A 48 6.42 7.09 4.11
N SER A 49 5.64 6.99 5.19
CA SER A 49 5.76 5.89 6.13
C SER A 49 5.17 4.60 5.55
N THR A 50 5.60 3.44 6.07
CA THR A 50 5.03 2.14 5.67
C THR A 50 3.52 2.12 5.82
N THR A 51 2.99 2.56 6.96
CA THR A 51 1.54 2.60 7.21
C THR A 51 0.82 3.50 6.20
N SER A 52 1.35 4.70 5.93
CA SER A 52 0.75 5.61 4.94
C SER A 52 0.80 5.03 3.53
N PHE A 53 1.88 4.35 3.17
CA PHE A 53 2.00 3.68 1.89
C PHE A 53 0.97 2.55 1.73
N LEU A 54 0.84 1.66 2.73
CA LEU A 54 -0.13 0.57 2.69
C LEU A 54 -1.57 1.08 2.63
N LEU A 55 -1.89 2.15 3.40
CA LEU A 55 -3.19 2.81 3.32
C LEU A 55 -3.42 3.43 1.94
N SER A 56 -2.37 3.97 1.30
CA SER A 56 -2.49 4.53 -0.05
C SER A 56 -2.83 3.47 -1.10
N LEU A 57 -2.31 2.25 -0.99
CA LEU A 57 -2.70 1.14 -1.87
C LEU A 57 -4.19 0.84 -1.75
N ARG A 58 -4.73 0.73 -0.54
CA ARG A 58 -6.17 0.53 -0.31
C ARG A 58 -7.01 1.71 -0.81
N THR A 59 -6.46 2.93 -0.71
CA THR A 59 -7.15 4.16 -1.12
C THR A 59 -7.22 4.34 -2.63
N MET A 60 -6.12 4.03 -3.34
CA MET A 60 -5.96 4.31 -4.78
C MET A 60 -6.27 3.12 -5.67
N MET A 61 -6.63 1.97 -5.10
CA MET A 61 -6.94 0.80 -5.89
C MET A 61 -8.06 1.06 -6.89
N ASP A 62 -7.80 0.70 -8.14
CA ASP A 62 -8.75 0.73 -9.23
C ASP A 62 -9.35 -0.67 -9.41
N HIS A 63 -10.60 -0.84 -9.00
CA HIS A 63 -11.30 -2.13 -9.03
C HIS A 63 -11.52 -2.62 -10.46
N ASP A 64 -11.71 -1.72 -11.43
CA ASP A 64 -11.89 -2.13 -12.83
C ASP A 64 -10.60 -2.72 -13.41
N ARG A 65 -9.44 -2.16 -13.04
CA ARG A 65 -8.14 -2.67 -13.45
C ARG A 65 -7.79 -4.01 -12.78
N ALA A 66 -8.31 -4.24 -11.59
CA ALA A 66 -8.07 -5.44 -10.79
C ALA A 66 -9.11 -6.56 -11.04
N LEU A 67 -10.14 -6.28 -11.83
CA LEU A 67 -11.27 -7.21 -12.04
C LEU A 67 -10.79 -8.62 -12.45
N GLY A 68 -11.26 -9.62 -11.71
CA GLY A 68 -10.91 -11.04 -11.92
C GLY A 68 -9.49 -11.42 -11.48
N MET A 69 -8.75 -10.52 -10.84
CA MET A 69 -7.43 -10.85 -10.28
C MET A 69 -7.58 -11.46 -8.89
N GLN A 70 -6.87 -12.57 -8.66
CA GLN A 70 -6.71 -13.17 -7.34
C GLN A 70 -5.23 -13.43 -7.13
N ALA A 71 -4.65 -12.85 -6.08
CA ALA A 71 -3.23 -13.02 -5.81
C ALA A 71 -2.89 -12.82 -4.33
N VAL A 72 -1.86 -13.52 -3.87
CA VAL A 72 -1.23 -13.35 -2.57
C VAL A 72 0.13 -12.72 -2.78
N ILE A 73 0.31 -11.50 -2.30
CA ILE A 73 1.49 -10.68 -2.54
C ILE A 73 2.20 -10.42 -1.22
N GLY A 74 3.45 -10.81 -1.12
CA GLY A 74 4.33 -10.45 -0.01
C GLY A 74 4.92 -9.05 -0.22
N LEU A 75 4.94 -8.27 0.84
CA LEU A 75 5.56 -6.94 0.87
C LEU A 75 6.53 -6.90 2.05
N ARG A 76 7.83 -6.89 1.78
CA ARG A 76 8.85 -6.62 2.79
C ARG A 76 9.31 -5.17 2.64
N LEU A 77 8.87 -4.33 3.57
CA LEU A 77 9.06 -2.89 3.53
C LEU A 77 9.88 -2.43 4.74
N ASP A 78 11.10 -1.92 4.50
CA ASP A 78 12.05 -1.51 5.54
C ASP A 78 12.27 -2.60 6.62
N GLY A 79 12.26 -3.88 6.20
CA GLY A 79 12.47 -5.03 7.07
C GLY A 79 11.23 -5.54 7.80
N GLU A 80 10.07 -4.94 7.60
CA GLU A 80 8.78 -5.44 8.11
C GLU A 80 8.02 -6.19 7.02
N ASP A 81 7.41 -7.32 7.39
CA ASP A 81 6.70 -8.18 6.47
C ASP A 81 5.19 -7.93 6.54
N PHE A 82 4.57 -7.84 5.36
CA PHE A 82 3.13 -7.72 5.18
C PHE A 82 2.67 -8.68 4.08
N THR A 83 1.43 -9.12 4.20
CA THR A 83 0.74 -9.90 3.18
C THR A 83 -0.42 -9.11 2.63
N ALA A 84 -0.41 -8.85 1.33
CA ALA A 84 -1.54 -8.27 0.61
C ALA A 84 -2.29 -9.38 -0.14
N ARG A 85 -3.61 -9.46 0.07
CA ARG A 85 -4.52 -10.34 -0.66
C ARG A 85 -5.36 -9.51 -1.59
N LEU A 86 -5.28 -9.82 -2.85
CA LEU A 86 -6.03 -9.18 -3.91
C LEU A 86 -7.14 -10.13 -4.36
N ASP A 87 -8.37 -9.66 -4.37
CA ASP A 87 -9.56 -10.35 -4.86
C ASP A 87 -10.56 -9.35 -5.45
N ASP A 88 -11.77 -9.82 -5.80
CA ASP A 88 -12.82 -8.99 -6.39
C ASP A 88 -13.36 -7.91 -5.42
N ASP A 89 -13.20 -8.10 -4.11
CA ASP A 89 -13.60 -7.14 -3.08
C ASP A 89 -12.55 -6.03 -2.87
N GLY A 90 -11.33 -6.23 -3.38
CA GLY A 90 -10.27 -5.25 -3.31
C GLY A 90 -8.93 -5.78 -2.81
N ILE A 91 -8.19 -4.95 -2.09
CA ILE A 91 -6.91 -5.32 -1.49
C ILE A 91 -6.98 -5.28 0.04
N GLN A 92 -6.75 -6.42 0.66
CA GLN A 92 -6.62 -6.55 2.11
C GLN A 92 -5.15 -6.70 2.46
N ILE A 93 -4.66 -5.93 3.43
CA ILE A 93 -3.24 -5.95 3.81
C ILE A 93 -3.13 -6.17 5.31
N GLU A 94 -2.37 -7.19 5.67
CA GLU A 94 -2.13 -7.60 7.05
C GLU A 94 -0.63 -7.65 7.32
N ARG A 95 -0.23 -7.41 8.59
CA ARG A 95 1.15 -7.60 9.03
C ARG A 95 1.45 -9.09 9.15
N GLY A 96 2.60 -9.49 8.66
CA GLY A 96 3.10 -10.87 8.74
C GLY A 96 3.28 -11.51 7.37
N THR A 97 3.73 -12.76 7.41
CA THR A 97 4.05 -13.55 6.22
C THR A 97 2.96 -14.58 5.93
N ALA A 98 2.63 -14.80 4.66
CA ALA A 98 1.84 -15.93 4.23
C ALA A 98 2.74 -17.18 3.99
N GLN A 99 2.13 -18.36 3.93
CA GLN A 99 2.86 -19.60 3.65
C GLN A 99 3.39 -19.66 2.20
N GLN A 100 2.65 -19.03 1.29
CA GLN A 100 2.99 -18.97 -0.14
C GLN A 100 2.61 -17.59 -0.69
N TYR A 101 3.38 -17.13 -1.65
CA TYR A 101 3.15 -15.92 -2.41
C TYR A 101 3.19 -16.20 -3.90
N ASP A 102 2.31 -15.58 -4.67
CA ASP A 102 2.40 -15.52 -6.12
C ASP A 102 3.49 -14.52 -6.54
N LEU A 103 3.67 -13.49 -5.72
CA LEU A 103 4.61 -12.40 -5.93
C LEU A 103 5.12 -11.88 -4.59
N HIS A 104 6.39 -11.48 -4.53
CA HIS A 104 6.96 -10.84 -3.34
C HIS A 104 7.85 -9.66 -3.75
N PHE A 105 7.64 -8.52 -3.09
CA PHE A 105 8.47 -7.33 -3.21
C PHE A 105 9.30 -7.12 -1.94
N GLU A 106 10.60 -6.86 -2.11
CA GLU A 106 11.46 -6.35 -1.04
C GLU A 106 11.95 -4.95 -1.43
N SER A 107 11.62 -3.93 -0.63
CA SER A 107 11.95 -2.53 -0.94
C SER A 107 11.73 -1.63 0.27
N SER A 108 11.96 -0.34 0.11
CA SER A 108 11.39 0.68 0.98
C SER A 108 10.01 1.13 0.46
N PRO A 109 9.13 1.67 1.32
CA PRO A 109 7.85 2.26 0.88
C PRO A 109 8.03 3.30 -0.22
N ARG A 110 9.07 4.13 -0.11
CA ARG A 110 9.38 5.19 -1.08
C ARG A 110 9.70 4.62 -2.47
N MET A 111 10.52 3.59 -2.54
CA MET A 111 10.94 3.02 -3.83
C MET A 111 9.80 2.26 -4.51
N LEU A 112 9.01 1.52 -3.74
CA LEU A 112 7.83 0.86 -4.30
C LEU A 112 6.77 1.89 -4.72
N ALA A 113 6.60 2.99 -3.98
CA ALA A 113 5.76 4.12 -4.39
C ALA A 113 6.25 4.80 -5.68
N ALA A 114 7.57 4.87 -5.91
CA ALA A 114 8.14 5.39 -7.15
C ALA A 114 7.76 4.51 -8.36
N ALA A 115 7.69 3.19 -8.20
CA ALA A 115 7.18 2.31 -9.24
C ALA A 115 5.68 2.52 -9.47
N ILE A 116 4.88 2.51 -8.40
CA ILE A 116 3.41 2.53 -8.45
C ILE A 116 2.88 3.90 -8.88
N TYR A 117 3.34 4.97 -8.24
CA TYR A 117 2.82 6.33 -8.44
C TYR A 117 3.68 7.18 -9.36
N GLY A 118 4.98 6.89 -9.41
CA GLY A 118 5.95 7.60 -10.26
C GLY A 118 6.17 6.97 -11.63
N GLY A 119 5.61 5.78 -11.87
CA GLY A 119 5.76 5.07 -13.15
C GLY A 119 7.19 4.62 -13.44
N GLN A 120 8.05 4.51 -12.42
CA GLN A 120 9.41 4.03 -12.63
C GLN A 120 9.39 2.53 -12.96
N PRO A 121 10.07 2.10 -14.04
CA PRO A 121 10.12 0.68 -14.39
C PRO A 121 10.74 -0.16 -13.27
N LEU A 122 10.13 -1.31 -12.97
CA LEU A 122 10.65 -2.23 -11.95
C LEU A 122 12.11 -2.61 -12.20
N SER A 123 12.48 -2.85 -13.47
CA SER A 123 13.86 -3.20 -13.87
C SER A 123 14.88 -2.10 -13.52
N VAL A 124 14.49 -0.84 -13.58
CA VAL A 124 15.39 0.29 -13.20
C VAL A 124 15.67 0.25 -11.70
N LEU A 125 14.64 0.03 -10.89
CA LEU A 125 14.77 -0.04 -9.44
C LEU A 125 15.54 -1.31 -8.99
N GLU A 126 15.34 -2.44 -9.69
CA GLU A 126 16.08 -3.67 -9.45
C GLU A 126 17.59 -3.50 -9.79
N ASN A 127 17.90 -2.89 -10.94
CA ASN A 127 19.29 -2.60 -11.33
C ASN A 127 19.99 -1.64 -10.34
N ALA A 128 19.24 -0.76 -9.72
CA ALA A 128 19.72 0.11 -8.65
C ALA A 128 19.82 -0.58 -7.28
N ASN A 129 19.44 -1.85 -7.16
CA ASN A 129 19.38 -2.64 -5.93
C ASN A 129 18.52 -2.00 -4.82
N VAL A 130 17.47 -1.26 -5.20
CA VAL A 130 16.52 -0.65 -4.25
C VAL A 130 15.16 -1.34 -4.24
N LEU A 131 14.95 -2.27 -5.16
CA LEU A 131 13.78 -3.14 -5.25
C LEU A 131 14.23 -4.56 -5.62
N LYS A 132 13.57 -5.56 -5.06
CA LYS A 132 13.68 -6.95 -5.49
C LYS A 132 12.29 -7.51 -5.75
N VAL A 133 12.11 -8.18 -6.87
CA VAL A 133 10.89 -8.85 -7.27
C VAL A 133 11.13 -10.35 -7.32
N ILE A 134 10.31 -11.14 -6.63
CA ILE A 134 10.39 -12.59 -6.55
C ILE A 134 9.02 -13.17 -6.91
N GLY A 135 8.97 -14.15 -7.80
CA GLY A 135 7.73 -14.79 -8.24
C GLY A 135 7.26 -14.31 -9.61
N ASP A 136 5.96 -14.19 -9.80
CA ASP A 136 5.36 -13.89 -11.11
C ASP A 136 5.66 -12.44 -11.55
N ARG A 137 6.51 -12.33 -12.58
CA ARG A 137 6.92 -11.04 -13.14
C ARG A 137 5.77 -10.32 -13.85
N ALA A 138 4.92 -11.05 -14.56
CA ALA A 138 3.79 -10.45 -15.25
C ALA A 138 2.78 -9.89 -14.25
N LEU A 139 2.56 -10.60 -13.14
CA LEU A 139 1.76 -10.11 -12.02
C LEU A 139 2.39 -8.86 -11.40
N ALA A 140 3.71 -8.79 -11.24
CA ALA A 140 4.39 -7.62 -10.68
C ALA A 140 4.19 -6.37 -11.56
N GLU A 141 4.40 -6.50 -12.87
CA GLU A 141 4.17 -5.41 -13.85
C GLU A 141 2.69 -4.97 -13.87
N LYS A 142 1.76 -5.90 -13.72
CA LYS A 142 0.34 -5.58 -13.62
C LYS A 142 0.00 -4.91 -12.30
N PHE A 143 0.49 -5.44 -11.18
CA PHE A 143 0.22 -4.93 -9.83
C PHE A 143 0.54 -3.45 -9.69
N VAL A 144 1.69 -2.99 -10.17
CA VAL A 144 2.09 -1.58 -10.04
C VAL A 144 1.19 -0.62 -10.83
N THR A 145 0.36 -1.11 -11.73
CA THR A 145 -0.60 -0.29 -12.51
C THR A 145 -1.98 -0.20 -11.88
N LEU A 146 -2.24 -0.92 -10.79
CA LEU A 146 -3.59 -1.01 -10.19
C LEU A 146 -3.99 0.23 -9.38
N PHE A 147 -3.08 1.16 -9.12
CA PHE A 147 -3.25 2.26 -8.17
C PHE A 147 -3.07 3.63 -8.83
N PRO A 148 -3.88 4.01 -9.82
CA PRO A 148 -3.74 5.29 -10.50
C PRO A 148 -4.00 6.44 -9.52
N LEU A 149 -3.18 7.49 -9.59
CA LEU A 149 -3.49 8.73 -8.88
C LEU A 149 -4.63 9.47 -9.59
N PRO A 150 -5.50 10.15 -8.85
CA PRO A 150 -6.55 10.96 -9.44
C PRO A 150 -5.98 12.19 -10.14
N ASP A 151 -6.73 12.74 -11.11
CA ASP A 151 -6.36 13.96 -11.80
C ASP A 151 -6.15 15.13 -10.84
N LYS A 152 -5.14 15.93 -11.10
CA LYS A 152 -4.84 17.12 -10.29
C LYS A 152 -5.98 18.14 -10.38
N ALA A 153 -6.25 18.79 -9.26
CA ALA A 153 -7.16 19.93 -9.25
C ALA A 153 -6.57 21.10 -10.08
N PRO A 154 -7.42 21.89 -10.76
CA PRO A 154 -6.93 23.07 -11.46
C PRO A 154 -6.31 24.07 -10.47
N LEU A 155 -5.27 24.75 -10.92
CA LEU A 155 -4.75 25.89 -10.14
C LEU A 155 -5.80 27.00 -10.15
N PRO A 156 -6.00 27.71 -9.03
CA PRO A 156 -6.81 28.93 -9.02
C PRO A 156 -6.17 29.97 -9.96
N GLU A 157 -7.00 30.66 -10.70
CA GLU A 157 -6.62 31.81 -11.52
C GLU A 157 -6.12 32.98 -10.66
#